data_5290c3dcdbe4b80ada9062a2067e8bcd
#
_entry.id   5290c3dcdbe4b80ada9062a2067e8bcd
#
_cell.length_a   1.000
_cell.length_b   1.000
_cell.length_c   1.000
_cell.angle_alpha   90.00
_cell.angle_beta   90.00
_cell.angle_gamma   90.00
#
_symmetry.space_group_name_H-M   'P 1'
#
loop_
_entity.id
_entity.type
_entity.pdbx_description
1 polymer ?
#
loop_
_entity_poly.entity_id
_entity_poly.type
_entity_poly.pdbx_seq_one_letter_code
_entity_poly.pdbx_strand_id
1 'polypeptide(L)'
;TNSSSPWTSQSDCRNNTETFCAFSSSSFAGGRGISILTTPGRIESLQQLAAFADADALSGVNEQLSPAFEEKELPGRGRGLIANKTLHRGDRIFAHTPILMLDGESFGDLEKEQWLELEHAAVNNLPLKTRTMFSALYGRPVTDPVSDRIDTNAFVLELNEVTYYAVFPETARLNHDCRPNAAYFFDKQTLTHYVHAITDITPGTEITITYVDPHMPRQKRLKKLSSLWGFDCSCSLCSLHPELAHASDERLDQITTINDRLEDWESAPLQMAQTLISLYEQERLHAPAGSAYWYAALMSCTHGLYWETIRYAQLAIELGLLDYGFEDESFHRMRQLAKEPAEDECWLAR
;
A
#
# COMPACT_ATOMS: atom_id res chain seq x y z
N THR A 1 14.24 18.47 27.91
CA THR A 1 13.22 17.45 28.23
C THR A 1 13.84 16.08 27.99
N ASN A 2 14.10 15.29 29.05
CA ASN A 2 14.46 13.89 28.91
C ASN A 2 13.27 13.15 28.31
N SER A 3 13.25 12.94 27.01
CA SER A 3 12.29 12.02 26.42
C SER A 3 12.76 10.61 26.79
N SER A 4 12.04 9.95 27.68
CA SER A 4 12.23 8.54 27.93
C SER A 4 12.06 7.80 26.61
N SER A 5 12.98 6.87 26.28
CA SER A 5 12.90 6.02 25.09
C SER A 5 11.49 5.41 24.98
N PRO A 6 10.85 5.39 23.81
CA PRO A 6 9.55 4.76 23.63
C PRO A 6 9.62 3.22 23.72
N TRP A 7 10.82 2.66 23.69
CA TRP A 7 11.03 1.21 23.69
C TRP A 7 10.94 0.64 25.10
N THR A 8 10.01 -0.30 25.29
CA THR A 8 9.76 -0.97 26.59
C THR A 8 10.59 -2.24 26.76
N SER A 9 11.05 -2.83 25.67
CA SER A 9 11.95 -3.99 25.68
C SER A 9 12.80 -4.02 24.41
N GLN A 10 13.95 -4.68 24.53
CA GLN A 10 14.88 -4.99 23.45
C GLN A 10 15.28 -6.46 23.58
N SER A 11 15.34 -7.20 22.46
CA SER A 11 15.87 -8.55 22.41
C SER A 11 17.39 -8.55 22.54
N ASP A 12 17.98 -9.73 22.77
CA ASP A 12 19.39 -9.95 22.46
C ASP A 12 19.60 -9.68 20.96
N CYS A 13 20.70 -8.98 20.66
CA CYS A 13 21.02 -8.63 19.28
C CYS A 13 21.75 -9.78 18.57
N ARG A 14 21.67 -9.80 17.26
CA ARG A 14 22.44 -10.70 16.39
C ARG A 14 23.34 -9.88 15.50
N ASN A 15 24.55 -10.36 15.29
CA ASN A 15 25.60 -9.64 14.59
C ASN A 15 26.15 -10.49 13.46
N ASN A 16 26.35 -9.87 12.29
CA ASN A 16 27.24 -10.33 11.26
C ASN A 16 28.02 -9.13 10.71
N THR A 17 27.61 -8.52 9.61
CA THR A 17 28.17 -7.25 9.13
C THR A 17 27.62 -6.08 9.96
N GLU A 18 26.33 -6.12 10.23
CA GLU A 18 25.61 -5.16 11.09
C GLU A 18 25.02 -5.83 12.33
N THR A 19 24.59 -5.02 13.29
CA THR A 19 23.92 -5.47 14.51
C THR A 19 22.42 -5.26 14.40
N PHE A 20 21.65 -6.34 14.44
CA PHE A 20 20.19 -6.29 14.42
C PHE A 20 19.60 -6.72 15.76
N CYS A 21 18.58 -6.00 16.22
CA CYS A 21 17.83 -6.28 17.43
C CYS A 21 16.33 -6.09 17.19
N ALA A 22 15.48 -6.77 17.94
CA ALA A 22 14.06 -6.47 17.98
C ALA A 22 13.77 -5.48 19.12
N PHE A 23 13.32 -4.29 18.75
CA PHE A 23 12.90 -3.22 19.67
C PHE A 23 11.38 -3.23 19.78
N SER A 24 10.84 -3.26 20.97
CA SER A 24 9.40 -3.35 21.18
C SER A 24 8.90 -2.22 22.08
N SER A 25 7.74 -1.65 21.72
CA SER A 25 7.03 -0.65 22.51
C SER A 25 5.62 -1.16 22.81
N SER A 26 5.36 -1.56 24.05
CA SER A 26 4.04 -2.05 24.47
C SER A 26 3.00 -0.94 24.61
N SER A 27 3.43 0.30 24.79
CA SER A 27 2.56 1.48 24.92
C SER A 27 2.22 2.17 23.60
N PHE A 28 2.91 1.81 22.51
CA PHE A 28 2.68 2.41 21.19
C PHE A 28 1.21 2.36 20.79
N ALA A 29 0.73 3.45 20.19
CA ALA A 29 -0.65 3.59 19.70
C ALA A 29 -1.72 3.18 20.73
N GLY A 30 -1.61 3.76 21.95
CA GLY A 30 -2.59 3.52 23.03
C GLY A 30 -2.58 2.09 23.59
N GLY A 31 -1.43 1.41 23.54
CA GLY A 31 -1.28 0.04 24.04
C GLY A 31 -1.53 -1.05 22.98
N ARG A 32 -1.70 -0.68 21.71
CA ARG A 32 -1.67 -1.64 20.59
C ARG A 32 -0.33 -2.38 20.54
N GLY A 33 0.76 -1.62 20.74
CA GLY A 33 2.13 -2.13 20.69
C GLY A 33 2.65 -2.30 19.26
N ILE A 34 3.99 -2.25 19.17
CA ILE A 34 4.75 -2.50 17.93
C ILE A 34 6.08 -3.15 18.27
N SER A 35 6.59 -4.02 17.41
CA SER A 35 7.97 -4.51 17.45
C SER A 35 8.65 -4.23 16.11
N ILE A 36 9.86 -3.66 16.17
CA ILE A 36 10.66 -3.31 14.99
C ILE A 36 12.00 -4.06 15.08
N LEU A 37 12.28 -4.91 14.12
CA LEU A 37 13.57 -5.57 13.94
C LEU A 37 14.40 -4.69 13.01
N THR A 38 15.49 -4.11 13.53
CA THR A 38 16.38 -3.22 12.79
C THR A 38 17.68 -2.97 13.56
N THR A 39 18.55 -2.10 13.02
CA THR A 39 19.79 -1.72 13.71
C THR A 39 19.55 -0.62 14.76
N PRO A 40 20.44 -0.50 15.80
CA PRO A 40 20.35 0.57 16.79
C PRO A 40 20.36 1.98 16.18
N GLY A 41 21.13 2.21 15.12
CA GLY A 41 21.18 3.52 14.48
C GLY A 41 19.88 3.88 13.75
N ARG A 42 19.23 2.91 13.09
CA ARG A 42 17.95 3.12 12.39
C ARG A 42 16.81 3.34 13.38
N ILE A 43 16.78 2.63 14.50
CA ILE A 43 15.72 2.80 15.51
C ILE A 43 15.73 4.19 16.14
N GLU A 44 16.90 4.82 16.28
CA GLU A 44 17.01 6.20 16.77
C GLU A 44 16.38 7.21 15.80
N SER A 45 16.45 6.94 14.50
CA SER A 45 15.79 7.76 13.48
C SER A 45 14.28 7.53 13.48
N LEU A 46 13.83 6.28 13.59
CA LEU A 46 12.41 5.93 13.59
C LEU A 46 11.66 6.51 14.79
N GLN A 47 12.27 6.60 15.96
CA GLN A 47 11.61 7.19 17.14
C GLN A 47 11.36 8.71 17.03
N GLN A 48 11.92 9.39 16.01
CA GLN A 48 11.65 10.80 15.73
C GLN A 48 10.40 11.02 14.90
N LEU A 49 9.82 9.96 14.30
CA LEU A 49 8.59 10.04 13.53
C LEU A 49 7.43 10.51 14.41
N ALA A 50 6.47 11.21 13.81
CA ALA A 50 5.30 11.72 14.52
C ALA A 50 4.55 10.62 15.29
N ALA A 51 4.51 9.40 14.76
CA ALA A 51 3.93 8.23 15.42
C ALA A 51 4.46 7.96 16.84
N PHE A 52 5.71 8.35 17.15
CA PHE A 52 6.34 8.18 18.46
C PHE A 52 6.53 9.49 19.21
N ALA A 53 6.69 10.61 18.49
CA ALA A 53 7.08 11.89 19.06
C ALA A 53 5.88 12.80 19.39
N ASP A 54 4.73 12.59 18.72
CA ASP A 54 3.51 13.42 18.89
C ASP A 54 2.36 12.53 19.38
N ALA A 55 1.85 12.84 20.57
CA ALA A 55 0.75 12.09 21.20
C ALA A 55 -0.56 12.14 20.40
N ASP A 56 -0.77 13.19 19.59
CA ASP A 56 -1.99 13.42 18.82
C ASP A 56 -1.88 12.89 17.37
N ALA A 57 -0.68 12.52 16.92
CA ALA A 57 -0.44 12.08 15.54
C ALA A 57 -1.27 10.85 15.13
N LEU A 58 -1.62 10.00 16.10
CA LEU A 58 -2.42 8.78 15.86
C LEU A 58 -3.90 8.97 16.22
N SER A 59 -4.39 10.21 16.32
CA SER A 59 -5.81 10.48 16.57
C SER A 59 -6.67 9.93 15.43
N GLY A 60 -7.69 9.12 15.76
CA GLY A 60 -8.56 8.46 14.77
C GLY A 60 -7.89 7.32 13.98
N VAL A 61 -6.67 6.91 14.37
CA VAL A 61 -5.96 5.72 13.86
C VAL A 61 -6.18 4.57 14.84
N ASN A 62 -6.27 3.34 14.34
CA ASN A 62 -6.58 2.11 15.10
C ASN A 62 -7.98 2.09 15.75
N GLU A 63 -8.84 3.02 15.39
CA GLU A 63 -10.23 3.09 15.88
C GLU A 63 -11.18 2.39 14.91
N GLN A 64 -12.08 1.56 15.45
CA GLN A 64 -13.15 0.90 14.69
C GLN A 64 -14.49 1.16 15.36
N LEU A 65 -14.96 2.41 15.30
CA LEU A 65 -16.29 2.77 15.72
C LEU A 65 -17.28 2.52 14.56
N SER A 66 -18.13 1.50 14.67
CA SER A 66 -19.15 1.13 13.66
C SER A 66 -18.57 0.88 12.27
N PRO A 67 -17.75 -0.16 12.08
CA PRO A 67 -17.09 -0.42 10.80
C PRO A 67 -18.11 -0.59 9.67
N ALA A 68 -17.72 -0.13 8.47
CA ALA A 68 -18.53 -0.26 7.25
C ALA A 68 -18.50 -1.68 6.66
N PHE A 69 -17.97 -2.64 7.39
CA PHE A 69 -17.76 -4.03 6.96
C PHE A 69 -17.90 -5.01 8.12
N GLU A 70 -18.03 -6.27 7.78
CA GLU A 70 -17.96 -7.41 8.68
C GLU A 70 -16.94 -8.42 8.15
N GLU A 71 -16.21 -9.10 9.05
CA GLU A 71 -15.33 -10.21 8.69
C GLU A 71 -16.16 -11.48 8.52
N LYS A 72 -16.00 -12.16 7.36
CA LYS A 72 -16.68 -13.41 7.05
C LYS A 72 -15.74 -14.47 6.52
N GLU A 73 -16.08 -15.73 6.75
CA GLU A 73 -15.46 -16.85 6.06
C GLU A 73 -16.07 -16.98 4.66
N LEU A 74 -15.22 -16.99 3.64
CA LEU A 74 -15.62 -17.04 2.23
C LEU A 74 -15.19 -18.37 1.62
N PRO A 75 -16.09 -19.13 0.99
CA PRO A 75 -15.76 -20.43 0.40
C PRO A 75 -14.59 -20.33 -0.60
N GLY A 76 -13.51 -21.08 -0.33
CA GLY A 76 -12.32 -21.11 -1.19
C GLY A 76 -11.43 -19.86 -1.16
N ARG A 77 -11.73 -18.87 -0.30
CA ARG A 77 -10.98 -17.60 -0.19
C ARG A 77 -10.52 -17.29 1.24
N GLY A 78 -10.83 -18.18 2.20
CA GLY A 78 -10.56 -17.94 3.61
C GLY A 78 -11.42 -16.82 4.19
N ARG A 79 -10.85 -16.01 5.08
CA ARG A 79 -11.55 -14.89 5.71
C ARG A 79 -11.37 -13.62 4.88
N GLY A 80 -12.45 -12.86 4.73
CA GLY A 80 -12.44 -11.60 4.00
C GLY A 80 -13.36 -10.57 4.65
N LEU A 81 -13.31 -9.33 4.18
CA LEU A 81 -14.14 -8.23 4.65
C LEU A 81 -15.28 -7.97 3.66
N ILE A 82 -16.51 -8.02 4.16
CA ILE A 82 -17.73 -7.77 3.37
C ILE A 82 -18.32 -6.42 3.78
N ALA A 83 -18.55 -5.53 2.82
CA ALA A 83 -19.21 -4.26 3.08
C ALA A 83 -20.63 -4.51 3.65
N ASN A 84 -20.98 -3.83 4.75
CA ASN A 84 -22.31 -3.89 5.37
C ASN A 84 -23.15 -2.64 5.14
N LYS A 85 -22.54 -1.60 4.57
CA LYS A 85 -23.19 -0.38 4.07
C LYS A 85 -22.52 0.05 2.77
N THR A 86 -23.14 0.97 2.02
CA THR A 86 -22.52 1.56 0.83
C THR A 86 -21.27 2.35 1.25
N LEU A 87 -20.19 2.12 0.55
CA LEU A 87 -18.96 2.93 0.58
C LEU A 87 -18.85 3.63 -0.76
N HIS A 88 -18.65 4.93 -0.75
CA HIS A 88 -18.39 5.72 -1.96
C HIS A 88 -16.90 5.84 -2.22
N ARG A 89 -16.54 6.04 -3.48
CA ARG A 89 -15.13 6.30 -3.84
C ARG A 89 -14.56 7.46 -2.99
N GLY A 90 -13.43 7.23 -2.35
CA GLY A 90 -12.79 8.16 -1.42
C GLY A 90 -13.13 7.93 0.04
N ASP A 91 -14.15 7.14 0.35
CA ASP A 91 -14.46 6.82 1.76
C ASP A 91 -13.31 6.03 2.38
N ARG A 92 -12.85 6.51 3.55
CA ARG A 92 -11.89 5.78 4.36
C ARG A 92 -12.56 4.56 5.00
N ILE A 93 -12.05 3.37 4.70
CA ILE A 93 -12.55 2.12 5.25
C ILE A 93 -12.00 1.92 6.66
N PHE A 94 -10.68 2.08 6.82
CA PHE A 94 -9.99 2.12 8.11
C PHE A 94 -8.57 2.71 7.97
N ALA A 95 -7.95 2.97 9.13
CA ALA A 95 -6.55 3.39 9.24
C ALA A 95 -5.90 2.68 10.42
N HIS A 96 -4.81 1.93 10.17
CA HIS A 96 -4.15 1.16 11.21
C HIS A 96 -2.62 1.23 11.10
N THR A 97 -1.97 1.26 12.27
CA THR A 97 -0.52 1.14 12.39
C THR A 97 -0.08 -0.33 12.28
N PRO A 98 1.18 -0.62 11.89
CA PRO A 98 1.71 -1.97 11.90
C PRO A 98 1.89 -2.47 13.35
N ILE A 99 1.95 -3.77 13.49
CA ILE A 99 2.35 -4.42 14.75
C ILE A 99 3.77 -4.96 14.69
N LEU A 100 4.27 -5.24 13.50
CA LEU A 100 5.63 -5.67 13.24
C LEU A 100 6.21 -4.89 12.07
N MET A 101 7.49 -4.56 12.15
CA MET A 101 8.29 -4.07 11.02
C MET A 101 9.65 -4.78 11.07
N LEU A 102 10.06 -5.37 9.95
CA LEU A 102 11.31 -6.10 9.83
C LEU A 102 12.17 -5.47 8.76
N ASP A 103 13.37 -5.09 9.11
CA ASP A 103 14.37 -4.52 8.21
C ASP A 103 14.81 -5.58 7.19
N GLY A 104 14.60 -5.29 5.91
CA GLY A 104 14.88 -6.22 4.82
C GLY A 104 16.34 -6.60 4.67
N GLU A 105 17.28 -5.75 5.10
CA GLU A 105 18.70 -6.04 5.05
C GLU A 105 19.09 -7.16 6.02
N SER A 106 18.33 -7.34 7.13
CA SER A 106 18.57 -8.42 8.08
C SER A 106 18.52 -9.81 7.44
N PHE A 107 17.68 -10.01 6.44
CA PHE A 107 17.56 -11.29 5.73
C PHE A 107 18.79 -11.62 4.86
N GLY A 108 19.52 -10.61 4.40
CA GLY A 108 20.76 -10.77 3.62
C GLY A 108 22.01 -10.83 4.49
N ASP A 109 21.97 -10.27 5.68
CA ASP A 109 23.12 -10.15 6.59
C ASP A 109 23.18 -11.28 7.61
N LEU A 110 22.06 -11.67 8.22
CA LEU A 110 22.00 -12.67 9.28
C LEU A 110 21.84 -14.10 8.73
N GLU A 111 22.39 -15.06 9.46
CA GLU A 111 22.08 -16.48 9.24
C GLU A 111 20.60 -16.75 9.56
N LYS A 112 20.03 -17.74 8.86
CA LYS A 112 18.59 -18.05 8.95
C LYS A 112 18.11 -18.24 10.39
N GLU A 113 18.86 -18.96 11.20
CA GLU A 113 18.52 -19.24 12.59
C GLU A 113 18.48 -17.96 13.43
N GLN A 114 19.40 -17.02 13.17
CA GLN A 114 19.50 -15.76 13.89
C GLN A 114 18.32 -14.82 13.60
N TRP A 115 17.94 -14.66 12.34
CA TRP A 115 16.78 -13.80 12.04
C TRP A 115 15.45 -14.44 12.47
N LEU A 116 15.28 -15.79 12.42
CA LEU A 116 14.13 -16.48 13.00
C LEU A 116 14.00 -16.22 14.51
N GLU A 117 15.10 -16.28 15.26
CA GLU A 117 15.11 -15.97 16.71
C GLU A 117 14.66 -14.53 16.97
N LEU A 118 15.07 -13.56 16.11
CA LEU A 118 14.64 -12.16 16.24
C LEU A 118 13.17 -11.97 15.87
N GLU A 119 12.65 -12.66 14.86
CA GLU A 119 11.22 -12.66 14.53
C GLU A 119 10.38 -13.19 15.69
N HIS A 120 10.77 -14.31 16.26
CA HIS A 120 10.10 -14.88 17.44
C HIS A 120 10.14 -13.92 18.64
N ALA A 121 11.29 -13.27 18.90
CA ALA A 121 11.43 -12.28 19.97
C ALA A 121 10.50 -11.08 19.71
N ALA A 122 10.46 -10.56 18.47
CA ALA A 122 9.61 -9.45 18.09
C ALA A 122 8.12 -9.77 18.33
N VAL A 123 7.65 -10.94 17.90
CA VAL A 123 6.24 -11.36 18.11
C VAL A 123 5.95 -11.60 19.59
N ASN A 124 6.85 -12.25 20.34
CA ASN A 124 6.66 -12.57 21.75
C ASN A 124 6.59 -11.32 22.65
N ASN A 125 7.27 -10.24 22.26
CA ASN A 125 7.28 -8.96 22.98
C ASN A 125 6.04 -8.11 22.73
N LEU A 126 5.19 -8.47 21.76
CA LEU A 126 3.91 -7.77 21.52
C LEU A 126 2.94 -7.96 22.70
N PRO A 127 2.09 -6.96 23.00
CA PRO A 127 0.98 -7.12 23.95
C PRO A 127 0.11 -8.33 23.59
N LEU A 128 -0.46 -9.00 24.60
CA LEU A 128 -1.22 -10.24 24.41
C LEU A 128 -2.33 -10.10 23.36
N LYS A 129 -3.09 -9.01 23.38
CA LYS A 129 -4.17 -8.74 22.40
C LYS A 129 -3.60 -8.69 20.98
N THR A 130 -2.52 -7.96 20.75
CA THR A 130 -1.87 -7.79 19.45
C THR A 130 -1.23 -9.10 18.97
N ARG A 131 -0.58 -9.85 19.87
CA ARG A 131 -0.05 -11.18 19.54
C ARG A 131 -1.17 -12.16 19.15
N THR A 132 -2.34 -12.06 19.78
CA THR A 132 -3.52 -12.85 19.39
C THR A 132 -4.01 -12.47 17.99
N MET A 133 -4.01 -11.18 17.64
CA MET A 133 -4.35 -10.72 16.27
C MET A 133 -3.37 -11.28 15.25
N PHE A 134 -2.06 -11.22 15.53
CA PHE A 134 -1.04 -11.83 14.67
C PHE A 134 -1.26 -13.33 14.49
N SER A 135 -1.49 -14.06 15.59
CA SER A 135 -1.70 -15.52 15.56
C SER A 135 -2.96 -15.95 14.79
N ALA A 136 -3.93 -15.05 14.66
CA ALA A 136 -5.17 -15.27 13.91
C ALA A 136 -5.02 -15.01 12.39
N LEU A 137 -3.88 -14.45 11.94
CA LEU A 137 -3.60 -14.29 10.51
C LEU A 137 -3.43 -15.64 9.82
N TYR A 138 -3.65 -15.66 8.51
CA TYR A 138 -3.42 -16.86 7.72
C TYR A 138 -1.95 -17.26 7.76
N GLY A 139 -1.69 -18.55 7.86
CA GLY A 139 -0.36 -19.14 7.77
C GLY A 139 -0.47 -20.58 7.28
N ARG A 140 0.51 -21.01 6.53
CA ARG A 140 0.59 -22.37 6.00
C ARG A 140 1.08 -23.33 7.09
N PRO A 141 0.82 -24.64 7.00
CA PRO A 141 1.35 -25.64 7.93
C PRO A 141 2.82 -25.95 7.59
N VAL A 142 3.71 -25.06 8.03
CA VAL A 142 5.17 -25.15 7.80
C VAL A 142 5.94 -25.30 9.12
N THR A 143 7.25 -25.48 9.02
CA THR A 143 8.12 -25.73 10.18
C THR A 143 8.15 -24.54 11.15
N ASP A 144 8.17 -23.31 10.63
CA ASP A 144 8.11 -22.09 11.46
C ASP A 144 6.83 -21.30 11.17
N PRO A 145 5.81 -21.43 12.03
CA PRO A 145 4.54 -20.73 11.83
C PRO A 145 4.61 -19.21 12.04
N VAL A 146 5.61 -18.69 12.76
CA VAL A 146 5.78 -17.24 12.97
C VAL A 146 6.31 -16.61 11.69
N SER A 147 7.42 -17.14 11.18
CA SER A 147 8.02 -16.65 9.95
C SER A 147 7.06 -16.78 8.76
N ASP A 148 6.37 -17.91 8.59
CA ASP A 148 5.40 -18.09 7.50
C ASP A 148 4.24 -17.08 7.56
N ARG A 149 3.75 -16.73 8.77
CA ARG A 149 2.73 -15.70 8.91
C ARG A 149 3.25 -14.32 8.53
N ILE A 150 4.49 -14.00 8.85
CA ILE A 150 5.14 -12.76 8.43
C ILE A 150 5.23 -12.75 6.91
N ASP A 151 5.83 -13.76 6.30
CA ASP A 151 6.01 -13.87 4.85
C ASP A 151 4.70 -13.78 4.06
N THR A 152 3.62 -14.36 4.61
CA THR A 152 2.31 -14.38 3.94
C THR A 152 1.55 -13.06 4.05
N ASN A 153 1.74 -12.31 5.17
CA ASN A 153 0.89 -11.17 5.52
C ASN A 153 1.64 -9.83 5.59
N ALA A 154 2.94 -9.82 5.35
CA ALA A 154 3.71 -8.57 5.39
C ALA A 154 3.51 -7.75 4.10
N PHE A 155 3.52 -6.44 4.28
CA PHE A 155 3.53 -5.43 3.24
C PHE A 155 4.93 -4.83 3.13
N VAL A 156 5.38 -4.60 1.92
CA VAL A 156 6.68 -3.96 1.66
C VAL A 156 6.52 -2.46 1.81
N LEU A 157 7.36 -1.84 2.61
CA LEU A 157 7.38 -0.41 2.86
C LEU A 157 8.79 0.15 2.62
N GLU A 158 8.86 1.34 2.04
CA GLU A 158 10.11 2.10 1.94
C GLU A 158 10.08 3.25 2.95
N LEU A 159 11.02 3.24 3.90
CA LEU A 159 11.11 4.25 4.95
C LEU A 159 12.59 4.61 5.20
N ASN A 160 12.96 5.89 4.97
CA ASN A 160 14.33 6.38 5.10
C ASN A 160 15.35 5.55 4.28
N GLU A 161 15.01 5.26 3.03
CA GLU A 161 15.84 4.47 2.08
C GLU A 161 16.06 3.00 2.49
N VAL A 162 15.30 2.51 3.48
CA VAL A 162 15.34 1.13 3.94
C VAL A 162 14.02 0.44 3.61
N THR A 163 14.10 -0.75 3.03
CA THR A 163 12.94 -1.61 2.80
C THR A 163 12.57 -2.33 4.09
N TYR A 164 11.31 -2.17 4.53
CA TYR A 164 10.75 -2.90 5.66
C TYR A 164 9.63 -3.84 5.22
N TYR A 165 9.54 -5.00 5.87
CA TYR A 165 8.40 -5.91 5.78
C TYR A 165 7.53 -5.69 7.02
N ALA A 166 6.33 -5.13 6.83
CA ALA A 166 5.46 -4.70 7.92
C ALA A 166 4.14 -5.46 7.95
N VAL A 167 3.69 -5.87 9.14
CA VAL A 167 2.44 -6.61 9.32
C VAL A 167 1.36 -5.68 9.88
N PHE A 168 0.29 -5.53 9.10
CA PHE A 168 -0.94 -4.80 9.45
C PHE A 168 -2.10 -5.81 9.51
N PRO A 169 -2.48 -6.32 10.68
CA PRO A 169 -3.44 -7.42 10.78
C PRO A 169 -4.79 -7.14 10.11
N GLU A 170 -5.26 -5.90 10.16
CA GLU A 170 -6.53 -5.51 9.57
C GLU A 170 -6.44 -5.43 8.04
N THR A 171 -5.37 -4.84 7.50
CA THR A 171 -5.16 -4.77 6.04
C THR A 171 -4.93 -6.17 5.46
N ALA A 172 -4.27 -7.06 6.22
CA ALA A 172 -4.05 -8.46 5.82
C ALA A 172 -5.35 -9.31 5.78
N ARG A 173 -6.50 -8.78 6.25
CA ARG A 173 -7.82 -9.42 6.07
C ARG A 173 -8.47 -9.13 4.74
N LEU A 174 -7.94 -8.17 3.98
CA LEU A 174 -8.43 -7.88 2.64
C LEU A 174 -7.90 -8.92 1.65
N ASN A 175 -8.80 -9.62 1.00
CA ASN A 175 -8.44 -10.59 -0.03
C ASN A 175 -8.03 -9.90 -1.34
N HIS A 176 -7.39 -10.69 -2.20
CA HIS A 176 -6.94 -10.25 -3.50
C HIS A 176 -8.07 -10.20 -4.54
N ASP A 177 -8.08 -9.14 -5.35
CA ASP A 177 -8.66 -9.11 -6.69
C ASP A 177 -7.67 -8.40 -7.66
N CYS A 178 -7.57 -8.88 -8.92
CA CYS A 178 -6.72 -8.22 -9.93
C CYS A 178 -7.26 -6.85 -10.37
N ARG A 179 -8.53 -6.57 -10.07
CA ARG A 179 -9.20 -5.29 -10.26
C ARG A 179 -9.95 -4.96 -8.98
N PRO A 180 -9.23 -4.56 -7.94
CA PRO A 180 -9.77 -4.35 -6.61
C PRO A 180 -10.73 -3.17 -6.55
N ASN A 181 -11.52 -3.10 -5.47
CA ASN A 181 -12.39 -1.97 -5.17
C ASN A 181 -11.87 -1.08 -4.03
N ALA A 182 -10.76 -1.45 -3.41
CA ALA A 182 -10.06 -0.67 -2.40
C ALA A 182 -8.56 -0.59 -2.70
N ALA A 183 -7.91 0.46 -2.22
CA ALA A 183 -6.47 0.65 -2.22
C ALA A 183 -6.00 1.16 -0.85
N TYR A 184 -4.71 1.13 -0.63
CA TYR A 184 -4.10 1.68 0.57
C TYR A 184 -2.84 2.47 0.21
N PHE A 185 -2.54 3.47 1.03
CA PHE A 185 -1.24 4.12 1.04
C PHE A 185 -0.64 4.07 2.44
N PHE A 186 0.66 4.23 2.53
CA PHE A 186 1.41 4.24 3.77
C PHE A 186 1.87 5.66 4.10
N ASP A 187 1.38 6.19 5.22
CA ASP A 187 1.87 7.45 5.78
C ASP A 187 3.12 7.17 6.63
N LYS A 188 4.25 7.71 6.18
CA LYS A 188 5.57 7.47 6.79
C LYS A 188 5.72 8.12 8.16
N GLN A 189 5.05 9.26 8.42
CA GLN A 189 5.16 9.99 9.67
C GLN A 189 4.37 9.32 10.79
N THR A 190 3.18 8.81 10.47
CA THR A 190 2.31 8.13 11.44
C THR A 190 2.44 6.61 11.40
N LEU A 191 3.26 6.06 10.51
CA LEU A 191 3.40 4.63 10.27
C LEU A 191 2.04 3.96 10.00
N THR A 192 1.17 4.59 9.26
CA THR A 192 -0.23 4.16 9.13
C THR A 192 -0.57 3.72 7.71
N HIS A 193 -1.18 2.55 7.56
CA HIS A 193 -1.93 2.20 6.36
C HIS A 193 -3.31 2.85 6.40
N TYR A 194 -3.59 3.73 5.45
CA TYR A 194 -4.92 4.27 5.16
C TYR A 194 -5.55 3.48 4.03
N VAL A 195 -6.64 2.80 4.30
CA VAL A 195 -7.37 2.00 3.30
C VAL A 195 -8.63 2.74 2.89
N HIS A 196 -8.82 2.92 1.58
CA HIS A 196 -9.91 3.68 0.98
C HIS A 196 -10.63 2.87 -0.10
N ALA A 197 -11.92 3.13 -0.29
CA ALA A 197 -12.66 2.69 -1.46
C ALA A 197 -12.19 3.48 -2.71
N ILE A 198 -11.82 2.78 -3.78
CA ILE A 198 -11.42 3.40 -5.07
C ILE A 198 -12.55 3.35 -6.11
N THR A 199 -13.61 2.64 -5.79
CA THR A 199 -14.90 2.62 -6.50
C THR A 199 -16.03 2.56 -5.49
N ASP A 200 -17.26 2.78 -5.91
CA ASP A 200 -18.42 2.53 -5.06
C ASP A 200 -18.52 1.02 -4.73
N ILE A 201 -18.71 0.72 -3.44
CA ILE A 201 -18.85 -0.66 -2.92
C ILE A 201 -20.22 -0.80 -2.29
N THR A 202 -21.05 -1.67 -2.84
CA THR A 202 -22.41 -1.92 -2.31
C THR A 202 -22.40 -2.93 -1.15
N PRO A 203 -23.39 -2.87 -0.25
CA PRO A 203 -23.51 -3.87 0.81
C PRO A 203 -23.55 -5.30 0.26
N GLY A 204 -22.86 -6.21 0.93
CA GLY A 204 -22.71 -7.62 0.51
C GLY A 204 -21.53 -7.87 -0.43
N THR A 205 -20.86 -6.81 -0.92
CA THR A 205 -19.66 -6.93 -1.78
C THR A 205 -18.41 -7.14 -0.90
N GLU A 206 -17.53 -8.02 -1.33
CA GLU A 206 -16.21 -8.20 -0.71
C GLU A 206 -15.32 -6.98 -0.99
N ILE A 207 -14.66 -6.48 0.05
CA ILE A 207 -13.66 -5.40 -0.06
C ILE A 207 -12.32 -6.07 -0.37
N THR A 208 -11.70 -5.68 -1.48
CA THR A 208 -10.49 -6.33 -1.98
C THR A 208 -9.40 -5.33 -2.33
N ILE A 209 -8.14 -5.78 -2.22
CA ILE A 209 -6.94 -5.07 -2.68
C ILE A 209 -6.20 -5.91 -3.71
N THR A 210 -5.18 -5.37 -4.37
CA THR A 210 -4.28 -6.18 -5.18
C THR A 210 -3.04 -6.61 -4.38
N TYR A 211 -2.62 -7.89 -4.53
CA TYR A 211 -1.38 -8.42 -3.94
C TYR A 211 -0.20 -8.35 -4.92
N VAL A 212 -0.50 -8.10 -6.18
CA VAL A 212 0.49 -8.08 -7.26
C VAL A 212 0.35 -6.79 -8.05
N ASP A 213 1.38 -6.41 -8.79
CA ASP A 213 1.30 -5.30 -9.72
C ASP A 213 0.15 -5.51 -10.71
N PRO A 214 -0.83 -4.61 -10.76
CA PRO A 214 -2.02 -4.74 -11.60
C PRO A 214 -1.73 -4.64 -13.10
N HIS A 215 -0.54 -4.17 -13.50
CA HIS A 215 -0.10 -4.09 -14.90
C HIS A 215 0.50 -5.40 -15.42
N MET A 216 0.76 -6.38 -14.55
CA MET A 216 1.27 -7.67 -14.99
C MET A 216 0.29 -8.41 -15.90
N PRO A 217 0.74 -9.07 -16.99
CA PRO A 217 -0.05 -10.00 -17.77
C PRO A 217 -0.62 -11.16 -16.93
N ARG A 218 -1.77 -11.70 -17.36
CA ARG A 218 -2.52 -12.74 -16.62
C ARG A 218 -1.64 -13.90 -16.12
N GLN A 219 -0.82 -14.47 -16.98
CA GLN A 219 0.01 -15.63 -16.64
C GLN A 219 1.01 -15.31 -15.51
N LYS A 220 1.63 -14.12 -15.55
CA LYS A 220 2.57 -13.67 -14.52
C LYS A 220 1.86 -13.47 -13.19
N ARG A 221 0.64 -12.86 -13.19
CA ARG A 221 -0.18 -12.68 -11.97
C ARG A 221 -0.52 -14.04 -11.35
N LEU A 222 -1.09 -14.96 -12.12
CA LEU A 222 -1.46 -16.29 -11.64
C LEU A 222 -0.28 -17.03 -11.04
N LYS A 223 0.87 -17.05 -11.74
CA LYS A 223 2.10 -17.69 -11.25
C LYS A 223 2.56 -17.07 -9.92
N LYS A 224 2.56 -15.73 -9.81
CA LYS A 224 3.02 -15.04 -8.61
C LYS A 224 2.08 -15.30 -7.42
N LEU A 225 0.77 -15.26 -7.64
CA LEU A 225 -0.24 -15.54 -6.60
C LEU A 225 -0.16 -16.98 -6.10
N SER A 226 -0.04 -17.95 -7.01
CA SER A 226 0.12 -19.36 -6.64
C SER A 226 1.43 -19.63 -5.89
N SER A 227 2.54 -19.01 -6.32
CA SER A 227 3.86 -19.26 -5.69
C SER A 227 4.02 -18.61 -4.32
N LEU A 228 3.49 -17.39 -4.11
CA LEU A 228 3.68 -16.64 -2.87
C LEU A 228 2.58 -16.90 -1.85
N TRP A 229 1.32 -16.99 -2.29
CA TRP A 229 0.16 -17.13 -1.41
C TRP A 229 -0.54 -18.50 -1.52
N GLY A 230 -0.17 -19.34 -2.49
CA GLY A 230 -0.65 -20.71 -2.61
C GLY A 230 -2.09 -20.84 -3.12
N PHE A 231 -2.62 -19.85 -3.85
CA PHE A 231 -3.97 -19.93 -4.42
C PHE A 231 -4.01 -19.58 -5.91
N ASP A 232 -5.00 -20.13 -6.60
CA ASP A 232 -5.31 -19.80 -7.99
C ASP A 232 -6.41 -18.73 -8.03
N CYS A 233 -6.08 -17.56 -8.57
CA CYS A 233 -7.01 -16.46 -8.63
C CYS A 233 -8.15 -16.74 -9.62
N SER A 234 -9.40 -16.64 -9.14
CA SER A 234 -10.63 -16.80 -9.89
C SER A 234 -11.45 -15.51 -10.05
N CYS A 235 -10.82 -14.33 -9.90
CA CYS A 235 -11.50 -13.04 -10.09
C CYS A 235 -12.03 -12.89 -11.52
N SER A 236 -12.88 -11.90 -11.73
CA SER A 236 -13.52 -11.65 -13.02
C SER A 236 -12.53 -11.50 -14.18
N LEU A 237 -11.36 -10.90 -13.94
CA LEU A 237 -10.31 -10.73 -14.96
C LEU A 237 -9.58 -12.06 -15.24
N CYS A 238 -9.25 -12.84 -14.20
CA CYS A 238 -8.55 -14.12 -14.36
C CYS A 238 -9.45 -15.20 -14.98
N SER A 239 -10.76 -15.07 -14.87
CA SER A 239 -11.77 -15.99 -15.43
C SER A 239 -12.22 -15.62 -16.86
N LEU A 240 -11.64 -14.60 -17.48
CA LEU A 240 -11.96 -14.23 -18.85
C LEU A 240 -11.68 -15.36 -19.85
N HIS A 241 -12.51 -15.44 -20.89
CA HIS A 241 -12.23 -16.30 -22.05
C HIS A 241 -10.84 -15.98 -22.64
N PRO A 242 -10.10 -16.97 -23.15
CA PRO A 242 -8.72 -16.77 -23.62
C PRO A 242 -8.50 -15.60 -24.57
N GLU A 243 -9.40 -15.36 -25.52
CA GLU A 243 -9.32 -14.23 -26.46
C GLU A 243 -9.46 -12.87 -25.76
N LEU A 244 -10.38 -12.75 -24.79
CA LEU A 244 -10.56 -11.52 -24.02
C LEU A 244 -9.38 -11.30 -23.03
N ALA A 245 -8.83 -12.38 -22.49
CA ALA A 245 -7.64 -12.31 -21.64
C ALA A 245 -6.41 -11.85 -22.45
N HIS A 246 -6.26 -12.34 -23.68
CA HIS A 246 -5.19 -11.88 -24.59
C HIS A 246 -5.33 -10.40 -24.94
N ALA A 247 -6.54 -9.96 -25.31
CA ALA A 247 -6.81 -8.55 -25.58
C ALA A 247 -6.56 -7.65 -24.36
N SER A 248 -6.83 -8.15 -23.14
CA SER A 248 -6.47 -7.44 -21.89
C SER A 248 -4.94 -7.37 -21.72
N ASP A 249 -4.23 -8.46 -21.91
CA ASP A 249 -2.77 -8.48 -21.81
C ASP A 249 -2.11 -7.54 -22.83
N GLU A 250 -2.65 -7.45 -24.07
CA GLU A 250 -2.20 -6.48 -25.09
C GLU A 250 -2.40 -5.03 -24.64
N ARG A 251 -3.52 -4.70 -23.98
CA ARG A 251 -3.74 -3.34 -23.43
C ARG A 251 -2.78 -3.04 -22.29
N LEU A 252 -2.47 -4.02 -21.43
CA LEU A 252 -1.48 -3.84 -20.36
C LEU A 252 -0.07 -3.57 -20.93
N ASP A 253 0.32 -4.26 -21.99
CA ASP A 253 1.58 -4.00 -22.69
C ASP A 253 1.59 -2.59 -23.34
N GLN A 254 0.45 -2.15 -23.90
CA GLN A 254 0.31 -0.77 -24.41
C GLN A 254 0.42 0.26 -23.28
N ILE A 255 -0.21 0.03 -22.12
CA ILE A 255 -0.10 0.91 -20.94
C ILE A 255 1.36 1.04 -20.54
N THR A 256 2.10 -0.07 -20.40
CA THR A 256 3.51 -0.05 -20.05
C THR A 256 4.32 0.75 -21.07
N THR A 257 4.13 0.48 -22.35
CA THR A 257 4.83 1.19 -23.44
C THR A 257 4.55 2.70 -23.45
N ILE A 258 3.32 3.09 -23.15
CA ILE A 258 2.93 4.50 -23.10
C ILE A 258 3.52 5.17 -21.87
N ASN A 259 3.47 4.52 -20.70
CA ASN A 259 4.10 5.05 -19.47
C ASN A 259 5.58 5.31 -19.67
N ASP A 260 6.34 4.35 -20.24
CA ASP A 260 7.78 4.51 -20.51
C ASP A 260 8.06 5.71 -21.44
N ARG A 261 7.18 5.95 -22.44
CA ARG A 261 7.31 7.10 -23.35
C ARG A 261 6.93 8.43 -22.70
N LEU A 262 6.02 8.42 -21.74
CA LEU A 262 5.56 9.60 -21.01
C LEU A 262 6.55 10.02 -19.91
N GLU A 263 7.59 9.26 -19.61
CA GLU A 263 8.73 9.74 -18.84
C GLU A 263 9.37 10.99 -19.49
N ASP A 264 9.39 11.05 -20.85
CA ASP A 264 9.71 12.23 -21.64
C ASP A 264 8.43 12.91 -22.18
N TRP A 265 7.52 13.28 -21.26
CA TRP A 265 6.20 13.82 -21.61
C TRP A 265 6.26 15.13 -22.41
N GLU A 266 7.36 15.91 -22.26
CA GLU A 266 7.56 17.17 -22.98
C GLU A 266 7.66 16.96 -24.50
N SER A 267 8.16 15.82 -24.95
CA SER A 267 8.25 15.48 -26.38
C SER A 267 7.06 14.67 -26.88
N ALA A 268 6.23 14.12 -25.99
CA ALA A 268 5.13 13.23 -26.34
C ALA A 268 3.87 14.01 -26.83
N PRO A 269 3.07 13.48 -27.76
CA PRO A 269 1.81 14.10 -28.17
C PRO A 269 0.71 13.95 -27.11
N LEU A 270 -0.11 14.99 -26.92
CA LEU A 270 -1.23 14.99 -25.94
C LEU A 270 -2.16 13.77 -26.07
N GLN A 271 -2.40 13.30 -27.29
CA GLN A 271 -3.22 12.11 -27.55
C GLN A 271 -2.68 10.86 -26.85
N MET A 272 -1.39 10.80 -26.53
CA MET A 272 -0.78 9.66 -25.83
C MET A 272 -1.29 9.57 -24.39
N ALA A 273 -1.34 10.68 -23.64
CA ALA A 273 -1.92 10.71 -22.29
C ALA A 273 -3.43 10.39 -22.30
N GLN A 274 -4.16 10.90 -23.29
CA GLN A 274 -5.58 10.59 -23.47
C GLN A 274 -5.83 9.11 -23.78
N THR A 275 -4.95 8.50 -24.60
CA THR A 275 -5.00 7.06 -24.89
C THR A 275 -4.73 6.26 -23.62
N LEU A 276 -3.74 6.68 -22.81
CA LEU A 276 -3.42 6.04 -21.54
C LEU A 276 -4.62 6.06 -20.58
N ILE A 277 -5.29 7.20 -20.42
CA ILE A 277 -6.53 7.31 -19.63
C ILE A 277 -7.58 6.29 -20.10
N SER A 278 -7.83 6.23 -21.42
CA SER A 278 -8.80 5.30 -21.98
C SER A 278 -8.45 3.83 -21.73
N LEU A 279 -7.17 3.47 -21.80
CA LEU A 279 -6.69 2.12 -21.52
C LEU A 279 -6.86 1.76 -20.03
N TYR A 280 -6.55 2.68 -19.12
CA TYR A 280 -6.78 2.49 -17.69
C TYR A 280 -8.26 2.27 -17.36
N GLU A 281 -9.15 3.05 -17.99
CA GLU A 281 -10.61 2.89 -17.83
C GLU A 281 -11.08 1.53 -18.36
N GLN A 282 -10.64 1.12 -19.56
CA GLN A 282 -10.99 -0.18 -20.16
C GLN A 282 -10.51 -1.35 -19.29
N GLU A 283 -9.32 -1.25 -18.69
CA GLU A 283 -8.77 -2.24 -17.79
C GLU A 283 -9.29 -2.11 -16.34
N ARG A 284 -10.11 -1.09 -16.02
CA ARG A 284 -10.59 -0.81 -14.65
C ARG A 284 -9.43 -0.68 -13.63
N LEU A 285 -8.34 -0.07 -14.06
CA LEU A 285 -7.17 0.23 -13.25
C LEU A 285 -7.38 1.58 -12.54
N HIS A 286 -8.26 1.61 -11.54
CA HIS A 286 -8.72 2.85 -10.92
C HIS A 286 -7.64 3.54 -10.07
N ALA A 287 -6.87 2.80 -9.27
CA ALA A 287 -5.85 3.39 -8.40
C ALA A 287 -4.70 4.02 -9.22
N PRO A 288 -4.03 3.31 -10.17
CA PRO A 288 -2.89 3.88 -10.88
C PRO A 288 -3.28 4.91 -11.97
N ALA A 289 -4.57 5.14 -12.24
CA ALA A 289 -5.01 6.10 -13.25
C ALA A 289 -4.63 7.57 -12.93
N GLY A 290 -4.28 7.87 -11.68
CA GLY A 290 -3.81 9.20 -11.27
C GLY A 290 -2.64 9.71 -12.09
N SER A 291 -1.67 8.85 -12.42
CA SER A 291 -0.51 9.18 -13.24
C SER A 291 -0.89 9.60 -14.67
N ALA A 292 -1.86 8.94 -15.28
CA ALA A 292 -2.32 9.28 -16.62
C ALA A 292 -2.97 10.67 -16.65
N TYR A 293 -3.76 11.02 -15.65
CA TYR A 293 -4.34 12.35 -15.52
C TYR A 293 -3.28 13.43 -15.21
N TRP A 294 -2.23 13.07 -14.47
CA TRP A 294 -1.10 13.96 -14.21
C TRP A 294 -0.39 14.35 -15.52
N TYR A 295 -0.06 13.39 -16.38
CA TYR A 295 0.50 13.65 -17.70
C TYR A 295 -0.47 14.47 -18.57
N ALA A 296 -1.76 14.13 -18.58
CA ALA A 296 -2.75 14.84 -19.34
C ALA A 296 -2.89 16.31 -18.91
N ALA A 297 -2.77 16.61 -17.62
CA ALA A 297 -2.80 17.98 -17.10
C ALA A 297 -1.59 18.78 -17.59
N LEU A 298 -0.37 18.27 -17.47
CA LEU A 298 0.85 18.94 -17.93
C LEU A 298 0.81 19.18 -19.44
N MET A 299 0.46 18.16 -20.20
CA MET A 299 0.41 18.26 -21.68
C MET A 299 -0.71 19.18 -22.18
N SER A 300 -1.85 19.23 -21.49
CA SER A 300 -2.91 20.21 -21.78
C SER A 300 -2.45 21.65 -21.49
N CYS A 301 -1.67 21.83 -20.40
CA CYS A 301 -1.07 23.12 -20.05
C CYS A 301 -0.13 23.63 -21.15
N THR A 302 0.75 22.77 -21.68
CA THR A 302 1.67 23.17 -22.77
C THR A 302 0.96 23.59 -24.05
N HIS A 303 -0.26 23.12 -24.26
CA HIS A 303 -1.09 23.49 -25.42
C HIS A 303 -2.05 24.65 -25.12
N GLY A 304 -2.02 25.25 -23.93
CA GLY A 304 -2.91 26.34 -23.52
C GLY A 304 -4.39 25.92 -23.38
N LEU A 305 -4.64 24.65 -23.11
CA LEU A 305 -5.99 24.11 -22.92
C LEU A 305 -6.44 24.31 -21.48
N TYR A 306 -6.89 25.51 -21.14
CA TYR A 306 -7.12 25.98 -19.78
C TYR A 306 -8.04 25.05 -18.94
N TRP A 307 -9.23 24.73 -19.49
CA TRP A 307 -10.23 23.94 -18.75
C TRP A 307 -9.88 22.46 -18.67
N GLU A 308 -9.27 21.92 -19.72
CA GLU A 308 -8.76 20.55 -19.73
C GLU A 308 -7.63 20.38 -18.69
N THR A 309 -6.74 21.36 -18.59
CA THR A 309 -5.67 21.36 -17.59
C THR A 309 -6.25 21.31 -16.19
N ILE A 310 -7.20 22.20 -15.85
CA ILE A 310 -7.86 22.22 -14.53
C ILE A 310 -8.52 20.87 -14.25
N ARG A 311 -9.32 20.36 -15.20
CA ARG A 311 -10.04 19.10 -15.03
C ARG A 311 -9.10 17.93 -14.78
N TYR A 312 -8.04 17.79 -15.59
CA TYR A 312 -7.10 16.69 -15.44
C TYR A 312 -6.27 16.83 -14.17
N ALA A 313 -5.88 18.03 -13.77
CA ALA A 313 -5.18 18.26 -12.52
C ALA A 313 -6.05 17.90 -11.30
N GLN A 314 -7.34 18.22 -11.30
CA GLN A 314 -8.27 17.81 -10.24
C GLN A 314 -8.41 16.28 -10.14
N LEU A 315 -8.53 15.59 -11.28
CA LEU A 315 -8.62 14.12 -11.32
C LEU A 315 -7.30 13.47 -10.88
N ALA A 316 -6.16 14.04 -11.26
CA ALA A 316 -4.85 13.58 -10.81
C ALA A 316 -4.70 13.69 -9.27
N ILE A 317 -5.15 14.81 -8.68
CA ILE A 317 -5.16 15.00 -7.22
C ILE A 317 -6.07 13.97 -6.57
N GLU A 318 -7.33 13.84 -7.04
CA GLU A 318 -8.32 12.96 -6.43
C GLU A 318 -7.84 11.51 -6.37
N LEU A 319 -7.36 10.98 -7.49
CA LEU A 319 -6.90 9.59 -7.58
C LEU A 319 -5.56 9.38 -6.88
N GLY A 320 -4.64 10.34 -7.02
CA GLY A 320 -3.35 10.27 -6.37
C GLY A 320 -3.43 10.31 -4.85
N LEU A 321 -4.38 11.04 -4.26
CA LEU A 321 -4.63 11.03 -2.82
C LEU A 321 -5.01 9.63 -2.31
N LEU A 322 -5.66 8.82 -3.13
CA LEU A 322 -6.06 7.45 -2.78
C LEU A 322 -4.91 6.43 -2.94
N ASP A 323 -3.92 6.73 -3.78
CA ASP A 323 -2.83 5.82 -4.14
C ASP A 323 -1.52 6.16 -3.41
N TYR A 324 -1.16 7.46 -3.35
CA TYR A 324 0.11 7.93 -2.77
C TYR A 324 -0.06 8.65 -1.43
N GLY A 325 -1.29 9.06 -1.07
CA GLY A 325 -1.57 9.77 0.18
C GLY A 325 -1.44 11.29 0.09
N PHE A 326 -1.45 11.94 1.27
CA PHE A 326 -1.63 13.40 1.36
C PHE A 326 -0.34 14.21 1.17
N GLU A 327 0.83 13.62 1.38
CA GLU A 327 2.11 14.30 1.50
C GLU A 327 2.97 14.25 0.23
N ASP A 328 2.47 13.67 -0.86
CA ASP A 328 3.22 13.58 -2.10
C ASP A 328 3.44 14.97 -2.71
N GLU A 329 4.71 15.33 -2.92
CA GLU A 329 5.11 16.63 -3.44
C GLU A 329 4.56 16.92 -4.85
N SER A 330 4.29 15.88 -5.64
CA SER A 330 3.72 16.02 -6.99
C SER A 330 2.36 16.73 -6.98
N PHE A 331 1.61 16.65 -5.86
CA PHE A 331 0.34 17.36 -5.72
C PHE A 331 0.47 18.87 -5.61
N HIS A 332 1.60 19.42 -5.22
CA HIS A 332 1.77 20.88 -5.17
C HIS A 332 1.58 21.49 -6.55
N ARG A 333 2.21 20.91 -7.58
CA ARG A 333 2.06 21.39 -8.95
C ARG A 333 0.64 21.17 -9.48
N MET A 334 0.04 20.02 -9.21
CA MET A 334 -1.34 19.74 -9.62
C MET A 334 -2.34 20.69 -8.95
N ARG A 335 -2.15 21.05 -7.67
CA ARG A 335 -2.97 22.05 -6.98
C ARG A 335 -2.85 23.44 -7.58
N GLN A 336 -1.67 23.83 -8.05
CA GLN A 336 -1.46 25.08 -8.77
C GLN A 336 -2.18 25.05 -10.13
N LEU A 337 -1.96 24.01 -10.93
CA LEU A 337 -2.63 23.83 -12.22
C LEU A 337 -4.15 23.75 -12.11
N ALA A 338 -4.69 23.18 -11.01
CA ALA A 338 -6.13 23.12 -10.77
C ALA A 338 -6.74 24.48 -10.41
N LYS A 339 -5.91 25.48 -10.02
CA LYS A 339 -6.36 26.85 -9.67
C LYS A 339 -6.16 27.81 -10.81
N GLU A 340 -4.92 27.92 -11.30
CA GLU A 340 -4.53 28.92 -12.29
C GLU A 340 -3.42 28.36 -13.21
N PRO A 341 -3.80 27.59 -14.25
CA PRO A 341 -2.82 27.00 -15.17
C PRO A 341 -1.89 28.00 -15.84
N ALA A 342 -2.40 29.22 -16.10
CA ALA A 342 -1.67 30.24 -16.83
C ALA A 342 -0.47 30.83 -16.04
N GLU A 343 -0.37 30.55 -14.74
CA GLU A 343 0.74 30.96 -13.88
C GLU A 343 1.86 29.91 -13.80
N ASP A 344 1.61 28.67 -14.29
CA ASP A 344 2.64 27.62 -14.30
C ASP A 344 3.56 27.76 -15.52
N GLU A 345 4.82 27.40 -15.35
CA GLU A 345 5.85 27.43 -16.40
C GLU A 345 5.52 26.58 -17.64
N CYS A 346 4.62 25.60 -17.49
CA CYS A 346 4.16 24.78 -18.63
C CYS A 346 3.22 25.53 -19.57
N TRP A 347 2.66 26.70 -19.18
CA TRP A 347 1.62 27.35 -19.95
C TRP A 347 2.12 27.83 -21.32
N LEU A 348 1.51 27.29 -22.39
CA LEU A 348 1.87 27.59 -23.78
C LEU A 348 3.36 27.34 -24.10
N ALA A 349 4.00 26.40 -23.40
CA ALA A 349 5.41 26.07 -23.63
C ALA A 349 5.64 25.30 -24.96
N ARG A 350 4.57 24.97 -25.68
CA ARG A 350 4.58 24.37 -27.02
C ARG A 350 3.88 25.23 -28.06
#